data_2451f37df66e92642745a92a4da0e9aa
#
_entry.id   2451f37df66e92642745a92a4da0e9aa
#
_cell.length_a   1.000
_cell.length_b   1.000
_cell.length_c   1.000
_cell.angle_alpha   90.00
_cell.angle_beta   90.00
_cell.angle_gamma   90.00
#
_symmetry.space_group_name_H-M   'P 1'
#
loop_
_entity.id
_entity.type
_entity.pdbx_description
1 polymer ?
#
loop_
_entity_poly.entity_id
_entity_poly.type
_entity_poly.pdbx_seq_one_letter_code
_entity_poly.pdbx_strand_id
1 'polypeptide(L)'
;LNESRLIQGKIDRIMDVNTIPSPYLNGSLDKFFESPLTPLLETTRGCPFTCSFCADGLLSKSRITAFSPERVREELYYMAERVKHTNEINVTDLNFGMYTRDEETARVTAEVQAKYGWPVLFKASAGKNLQHRVINTASLLKGSWVIGSAIQSSDPEVLKNVKRANIKVGAYQSFLELMNSLDKNASTFSEIILGLPGDSKAKHLESLQHAVASGVNFVKQYQAMLLLGTDMASPATREKFGLVSKFRIMAGGI
;
A
#
# COMPACT_ATOMS: atom_id res chain seq x y z
N LEU A 1 -8.01 42.80 6.74
CA LEU A 1 -7.59 41.39 6.92
C LEU A 1 -6.28 41.41 7.71
N ASN A 2 -6.35 41.65 8.99
CA ASN A 2 -5.20 41.62 9.89
C ASN A 2 -5.17 40.30 10.62
N GLU A 3 -3.99 39.66 10.58
CA GLU A 3 -3.58 38.47 11.30
C GLU A 3 -4.28 37.18 10.89
N SER A 4 -3.68 36.50 9.90
CA SER A 4 -3.97 35.09 9.61
C SER A 4 -3.56 34.22 10.80
N ARG A 5 -4.44 34.08 11.79
CA ARG A 5 -4.23 33.16 12.90
C ARG A 5 -4.59 31.76 12.46
N LEU A 6 -3.60 30.89 12.36
CA LEU A 6 -3.85 29.45 12.17
C LEU A 6 -4.51 28.92 13.47
N ILE A 7 -5.77 28.51 13.35
CA ILE A 7 -6.47 27.81 14.43
C ILE A 7 -6.32 26.32 14.18
N GLN A 8 -5.53 25.68 15.02
CA GLN A 8 -5.37 24.22 14.97
C GLN A 8 -6.25 23.60 16.07
N GLY A 9 -7.25 22.84 15.65
CA GLY A 9 -8.07 22.05 16.57
C GLY A 9 -7.31 20.81 17.06
N LYS A 10 -7.73 20.25 18.20
CA LYS A 10 -7.28 18.94 18.66
C LYS A 10 -7.84 17.88 17.71
N ILE A 11 -6.97 17.01 17.21
CA ILE A 11 -7.38 15.87 16.39
C ILE A 11 -7.75 14.74 17.35
N ASP A 12 -9.04 14.48 17.48
CA ASP A 12 -9.53 13.30 18.18
C ASP A 12 -9.64 12.13 17.17
N ARG A 13 -8.86 11.09 17.43
CA ARG A 13 -8.88 9.90 16.59
C ARG A 13 -10.01 8.97 16.99
N ILE A 14 -10.82 8.56 16.03
CA ILE A 14 -11.81 7.49 16.24
C ILE A 14 -11.05 6.20 16.55
N MET A 15 -11.30 5.66 17.73
CA MET A 15 -10.58 4.49 18.26
C MET A 15 -11.24 3.19 17.83
N ASP A 16 -12.57 3.14 17.82
CA ASP A 16 -13.34 2.04 17.28
C ASP A 16 -13.88 2.44 15.89
N VAL A 17 -13.20 1.95 14.86
CA VAL A 17 -13.57 2.24 13.46
C VAL A 17 -14.92 1.61 13.07
N ASN A 18 -15.41 0.62 13.83
CA ASN A 18 -16.71 -0.01 13.56
C ASN A 18 -17.91 0.92 13.85
N THR A 19 -17.66 2.00 14.61
CA THR A 19 -18.66 3.06 14.82
C THR A 19 -18.88 3.93 13.57
N ILE A 20 -17.99 3.85 12.58
CA ILE A 20 -18.14 4.56 11.29
C ILE A 20 -19.11 3.77 10.42
N PRO A 21 -20.24 4.35 9.99
CA PRO A 21 -21.17 3.65 9.11
C PRO A 21 -20.51 3.18 7.81
N SER A 22 -20.86 2.00 7.34
CA SER A 22 -20.44 1.52 6.02
C SER A 22 -21.19 2.25 4.92
N PRO A 23 -20.50 2.93 4.00
CA PRO A 23 -21.15 3.58 2.87
C PRO A 23 -21.66 2.58 1.82
N TYR A 24 -21.18 1.33 1.86
CA TYR A 24 -21.71 0.25 1.05
C TYR A 24 -23.02 -0.27 1.67
N LEU A 25 -22.97 -0.75 2.91
CA LEU A 25 -24.12 -1.41 3.55
C LEU A 25 -25.32 -0.48 3.77
N ASN A 26 -25.11 0.82 3.82
CA ASN A 26 -26.20 1.80 3.90
C ASN A 26 -26.71 2.27 2.52
N GLY A 27 -26.18 1.72 1.41
CA GLY A 27 -26.60 2.03 0.05
C GLY A 27 -26.12 3.37 -0.52
N SER A 28 -25.30 4.14 0.21
CA SER A 28 -24.84 5.47 -0.25
C SER A 28 -24.00 5.41 -1.53
N LEU A 29 -23.37 4.27 -1.79
CA LEU A 29 -22.51 4.06 -2.96
C LEU A 29 -23.19 3.30 -4.10
N ASP A 30 -24.45 2.91 -4.00
CA ASP A 30 -25.13 2.05 -4.98
C ASP A 30 -25.09 2.62 -6.40
N LYS A 31 -25.29 3.91 -6.56
CA LYS A 31 -25.25 4.58 -7.87
C LYS A 31 -23.91 4.46 -8.59
N PHE A 32 -22.82 4.22 -7.86
CA PHE A 32 -21.48 4.12 -8.44
C PHE A 32 -21.18 2.73 -9.02
N PHE A 33 -21.94 1.71 -8.67
CA PHE A 33 -21.83 0.37 -9.27
C PHE A 33 -22.30 0.32 -10.73
N GLU A 34 -23.05 1.33 -11.17
CA GLU A 34 -23.47 1.50 -12.56
C GLU A 34 -22.34 2.08 -13.46
N SER A 35 -21.19 2.42 -12.90
CA SER A 35 -20.04 2.99 -13.57
C SER A 35 -18.82 2.05 -13.51
N PRO A 36 -17.82 2.17 -14.39
CA PRO A 36 -16.61 1.35 -14.35
C PRO A 36 -15.64 1.80 -13.25
N LEU A 37 -16.17 2.11 -12.07
CA LEU A 37 -15.39 2.50 -10.90
C LEU A 37 -14.99 1.28 -10.09
N THR A 38 -13.70 1.22 -9.71
CA THR A 38 -13.19 0.16 -8.86
C THR A 38 -13.59 0.41 -7.40
N PRO A 39 -14.31 -0.52 -6.75
CA PRO A 39 -14.62 -0.42 -5.34
C PRO A 39 -13.35 -0.35 -4.48
N LEU A 40 -13.41 0.45 -3.41
CA LEU A 40 -12.36 0.58 -2.41
C LEU A 40 -12.80 -0.11 -1.12
N LEU A 41 -11.97 -0.96 -0.56
CA LEU A 41 -12.19 -1.61 0.73
C LEU A 41 -11.07 -1.23 1.69
N GLU A 42 -11.42 -0.78 2.89
CA GLU A 42 -10.47 -0.60 3.99
C GLU A 42 -10.78 -1.63 5.07
N THR A 43 -9.84 -2.54 5.35
CA THR A 43 -9.99 -3.52 6.44
C THR A 43 -9.20 -3.12 7.66
N THR A 44 -8.09 -2.40 7.43
CA THR A 44 -7.16 -1.98 8.47
C THR A 44 -6.68 -0.56 8.22
N ARG A 45 -6.76 0.27 9.24
CA ARG A 45 -6.32 1.68 9.21
C ARG A 45 -5.07 1.88 10.03
N GLY A 46 -4.08 2.57 9.44
CA GLY A 46 -2.82 2.95 10.07
C GLY A 46 -1.62 2.17 9.55
N CYS A 47 -0.41 2.62 9.90
CA CYS A 47 0.84 2.00 9.50
C CYS A 47 1.83 1.98 10.68
N PRO A 48 2.38 0.82 11.08
CA PRO A 48 3.28 0.74 12.23
C PRO A 48 4.70 1.24 11.92
N PHE A 49 4.97 1.61 10.66
CA PHE A 49 6.29 2.03 10.19
C PHE A 49 6.41 3.56 10.15
N THR A 50 7.64 4.03 10.31
CA THR A 50 7.97 5.47 10.39
C THR A 50 8.83 5.95 9.23
N CYS A 51 8.59 5.42 8.01
CA CYS A 51 9.34 5.83 6.83
C CYS A 51 9.24 7.34 6.62
N SER A 52 10.37 8.05 6.60
CA SER A 52 10.42 9.50 6.64
C SER A 52 9.84 10.20 5.40
N PHE A 53 9.76 9.49 4.28
CA PHE A 53 9.20 9.98 3.01
C PHE A 53 7.67 9.81 2.92
N CYS A 54 7.08 9.01 3.80
CA CYS A 54 5.69 8.57 3.67
C CYS A 54 4.76 9.38 4.55
N ALA A 55 3.64 9.83 4.00
CA ALA A 55 2.59 10.52 4.77
C ALA A 55 1.94 9.61 5.83
N ASP A 56 2.01 8.29 5.67
CA ASP A 56 1.51 7.31 6.63
C ASP A 56 2.59 6.88 7.65
N GLY A 57 3.84 7.36 7.49
CA GLY A 57 4.92 7.22 8.47
C GLY A 57 4.83 8.17 9.66
N LEU A 58 3.80 8.99 9.75
CA LEU A 58 3.58 9.93 10.84
C LEU A 58 3.13 9.21 12.12
N LEU A 59 3.63 9.67 13.27
CA LEU A 59 3.25 9.09 14.57
C LEU A 59 1.73 9.12 14.82
N SER A 60 1.04 10.14 14.30
CA SER A 60 -0.42 10.23 14.39
C SER A 60 -1.16 9.09 13.66
N LYS A 61 -0.48 8.39 12.74
CA LYS A 61 -1.02 7.28 11.96
C LYS A 61 -0.44 5.91 12.38
N SER A 62 0.44 5.86 13.39
CA SER A 62 1.15 4.64 13.78
C SER A 62 0.25 3.59 14.47
N ARG A 63 -0.86 4.02 15.05
CA ARG A 63 -1.79 3.12 15.71
C ARG A 63 -2.66 2.39 14.70
N ILE A 64 -2.67 1.07 14.81
CA ILE A 64 -3.45 0.19 13.95
C ILE A 64 -4.84 -0.02 14.55
N THR A 65 -5.86 0.24 13.75
CA THR A 65 -7.26 -0.10 14.02
C THR A 65 -7.81 -0.95 12.88
N ALA A 66 -8.78 -1.79 13.13
CA ALA A 66 -9.34 -2.68 12.11
C ALA A 66 -10.87 -2.72 12.20
N PHE A 67 -11.50 -2.87 11.05
CA PHE A 67 -12.92 -3.22 10.98
C PHE A 67 -13.12 -4.68 11.37
N SER A 68 -14.32 -4.99 11.84
CA SER A 68 -14.66 -6.36 12.22
C SER A 68 -14.69 -7.27 10.99
N PRO A 69 -14.31 -8.55 11.14
CA PRO A 69 -14.37 -9.52 10.04
C PRO A 69 -15.77 -9.65 9.44
N GLU A 70 -16.80 -9.56 10.27
CA GLU A 70 -18.20 -9.64 9.87
C GLU A 70 -18.54 -8.50 8.91
N ARG A 71 -18.17 -7.27 9.28
CA ARG A 71 -18.38 -6.10 8.42
C ARG A 71 -17.65 -6.21 7.10
N VAL A 72 -16.36 -6.62 7.13
CA VAL A 72 -15.56 -6.81 5.91
C VAL A 72 -16.20 -7.85 5.00
N ARG A 73 -16.71 -8.96 5.59
CA ARG A 73 -17.45 -9.99 4.88
C ARG A 73 -18.71 -9.43 4.21
N GLU A 74 -19.54 -8.74 4.96
CA GLU A 74 -20.78 -8.14 4.46
C GLU A 74 -20.50 -7.15 3.32
N GLU A 75 -19.51 -6.29 3.45
CA GLU A 75 -19.11 -5.33 2.41
C GLU A 75 -18.63 -6.05 1.13
N LEU A 76 -17.82 -7.11 1.23
CA LEU A 76 -17.36 -7.88 0.09
C LEU A 76 -18.53 -8.54 -0.68
N TYR A 77 -19.46 -9.16 0.04
CA TYR A 77 -20.66 -9.75 -0.57
C TYR A 77 -21.55 -8.67 -1.19
N TYR A 78 -21.74 -7.56 -0.48
CA TYR A 78 -22.54 -6.43 -0.97
C TYR A 78 -22.03 -5.87 -2.29
N MET A 79 -20.70 -5.67 -2.38
CA MET A 79 -20.05 -5.21 -3.60
C MET A 79 -20.16 -6.24 -4.73
N ALA A 80 -19.91 -7.51 -4.45
CA ALA A 80 -19.96 -8.58 -5.46
C ALA A 80 -21.33 -8.75 -6.11
N GLU A 81 -22.41 -8.51 -5.35
CA GLU A 81 -23.78 -8.58 -5.86
C GLU A 81 -24.16 -7.41 -6.78
N ARG A 82 -23.43 -6.29 -6.69
CA ARG A 82 -23.82 -5.03 -7.35
C ARG A 82 -22.85 -4.56 -8.43
N VAL A 83 -21.59 -4.96 -8.35
CA VAL A 83 -20.58 -4.53 -9.33
C VAL A 83 -20.91 -5.08 -10.73
N LYS A 84 -20.84 -4.19 -11.75
CA LYS A 84 -21.22 -4.55 -13.13
C LYS A 84 -20.11 -4.34 -14.16
N HIS A 85 -19.28 -3.31 -13.98
CA HIS A 85 -18.40 -2.82 -15.03
C HIS A 85 -16.93 -2.85 -14.67
N THR A 86 -16.57 -3.50 -13.56
CA THR A 86 -15.18 -3.73 -13.17
C THR A 86 -15.00 -5.14 -12.60
N ASN A 87 -13.87 -5.73 -12.89
CA ASN A 87 -13.45 -7.01 -12.33
C ASN A 87 -12.40 -6.87 -11.21
N GLU A 88 -12.22 -5.64 -10.71
CA GLU A 88 -11.18 -5.29 -9.76
C GLU A 88 -11.76 -4.83 -8.41
N ILE A 89 -11.00 -5.07 -7.35
CA ILE A 89 -11.15 -4.43 -6.05
C ILE A 89 -9.82 -3.81 -5.62
N ASN A 90 -9.85 -2.66 -4.97
CA ASN A 90 -8.68 -2.05 -4.38
C ASN A 90 -8.80 -2.00 -2.85
N VAL A 91 -8.03 -2.81 -2.15
CA VAL A 91 -7.92 -2.78 -0.69
C VAL A 91 -6.90 -1.73 -0.31
N THR A 92 -7.35 -0.71 0.41
CA THR A 92 -6.57 0.50 0.72
C THR A 92 -5.66 0.35 1.94
N ASP A 93 -5.59 -0.86 2.50
CA ASP A 93 -4.72 -1.21 3.60
C ASP A 93 -3.24 -1.01 3.23
N LEU A 94 -2.47 -0.44 4.14
CA LEU A 94 -1.07 -0.08 3.89
C LEU A 94 -0.10 -1.26 4.02
N ASN A 95 -0.52 -2.38 4.60
CA ASN A 95 0.32 -3.54 4.90
C ASN A 95 -0.49 -4.84 4.86
N PHE A 96 -1.28 -5.06 3.82
CA PHE A 96 -2.14 -6.24 3.69
C PHE A 96 -1.31 -7.55 3.68
N GLY A 97 -1.86 -8.59 4.28
CA GLY A 97 -1.20 -9.88 4.47
C GLY A 97 -0.29 -9.96 5.70
N MET A 98 -0.07 -8.85 6.42
CA MET A 98 0.79 -8.84 7.59
C MET A 98 0.06 -9.26 8.89
N TYR A 99 -1.25 -9.09 8.94
CA TYR A 99 -2.07 -9.39 10.11
C TYR A 99 -2.86 -10.68 9.92
N THR A 100 -3.14 -11.39 11.03
CA THR A 100 -3.90 -12.66 10.99
C THR A 100 -5.29 -12.48 10.37
N ARG A 101 -5.93 -11.33 10.60
CA ARG A 101 -7.24 -10.98 10.01
C ARG A 101 -7.21 -10.84 8.48
N ASP A 102 -6.05 -10.56 7.90
CA ASP A 102 -5.91 -10.45 6.45
C ASP A 102 -6.08 -11.80 5.75
N GLU A 103 -5.68 -12.89 6.41
CA GLU A 103 -5.96 -14.25 5.94
C GLU A 103 -7.47 -14.54 5.93
N GLU A 104 -8.22 -14.04 6.92
CA GLU A 104 -9.68 -14.17 6.93
C GLU A 104 -10.31 -13.37 5.80
N THR A 105 -9.88 -12.12 5.60
CA THR A 105 -10.32 -11.31 4.44
C THR A 105 -10.04 -12.03 3.12
N ALA A 106 -8.87 -12.66 2.98
CA ALA A 106 -8.52 -13.41 1.77
C ALA A 106 -9.41 -14.66 1.58
N ARG A 107 -9.76 -15.39 2.66
CA ARG A 107 -10.70 -16.52 2.58
C ARG A 107 -12.08 -16.06 2.14
N VAL A 108 -12.60 -15.00 2.74
CA VAL A 108 -13.88 -14.42 2.35
C VAL A 108 -13.85 -13.96 0.88
N THR A 109 -12.76 -13.32 0.47
CA THR A 109 -12.60 -12.94 -0.95
C THR A 109 -12.60 -14.15 -1.87
N ALA A 110 -11.93 -15.23 -1.50
CA ALA A 110 -11.93 -16.48 -2.28
C ALA A 110 -13.33 -17.13 -2.35
N GLU A 111 -14.12 -17.08 -1.26
CA GLU A 111 -15.53 -17.52 -1.26
C GLU A 111 -16.37 -16.67 -2.23
N VAL A 112 -16.20 -15.36 -2.19
CA VAL A 112 -16.88 -14.42 -3.08
C VAL A 112 -16.49 -14.66 -4.53
N GLN A 113 -15.20 -14.88 -4.81
CA GLN A 113 -14.70 -15.25 -6.13
C GLN A 113 -15.34 -16.55 -6.65
N ALA A 114 -15.45 -17.56 -5.80
CA ALA A 114 -16.06 -18.84 -6.17
C ALA A 114 -17.55 -18.69 -6.47
N LYS A 115 -18.27 -17.82 -5.78
CA LYS A 115 -19.71 -17.62 -5.92
C LYS A 115 -20.09 -16.68 -7.07
N TYR A 116 -19.36 -15.58 -7.22
CA TYR A 116 -19.72 -14.48 -8.13
C TYR A 116 -18.75 -14.27 -9.27
N GLY A 117 -17.58 -14.96 -9.29
CA GLY A 117 -16.53 -14.73 -10.27
C GLY A 117 -15.82 -13.38 -10.12
N TRP A 118 -16.03 -12.68 -9.00
CA TRP A 118 -15.49 -11.35 -8.70
C TRP A 118 -14.89 -11.31 -7.28
N PRO A 119 -13.82 -10.52 -7.05
CA PRO A 119 -12.99 -9.80 -8.02
C PRO A 119 -12.03 -10.76 -8.76
N VAL A 120 -11.75 -10.48 -10.04
CA VAL A 120 -10.72 -11.20 -10.79
C VAL A 120 -9.33 -10.67 -10.41
N LEU A 121 -9.25 -9.36 -10.13
CA LEU A 121 -8.02 -8.69 -9.74
C LEU A 121 -8.18 -8.04 -8.36
N PHE A 122 -7.38 -8.53 -7.43
CA PHE A 122 -7.29 -8.02 -6.07
C PHE A 122 -6.05 -7.14 -5.94
N LYS A 123 -6.23 -5.86 -5.65
CA LYS A 123 -5.13 -4.90 -5.47
C LYS A 123 -5.00 -4.53 -4.00
N ALA A 124 -3.82 -4.71 -3.43
CA ALA A 124 -3.49 -4.29 -2.08
C ALA A 124 -1.98 -4.06 -1.93
N SER A 125 -1.61 -3.12 -1.07
CA SER A 125 -0.20 -2.92 -0.71
C SER A 125 0.25 -4.02 0.26
N ALA A 126 1.18 -4.87 -0.17
CA ALA A 126 1.69 -5.97 0.65
C ALA A 126 2.48 -5.46 1.86
N GLY A 127 2.30 -6.12 2.99
CA GLY A 127 3.11 -5.88 4.19
C GLY A 127 4.58 -6.25 3.96
N LYS A 128 5.49 -5.41 4.42
CA LYS A 128 6.94 -5.64 4.26
C LYS A 128 7.56 -6.55 5.32
N ASN A 129 6.83 -6.86 6.38
CA ASN A 129 7.24 -7.76 7.45
C ASN A 129 6.31 -8.99 7.48
N LEU A 130 6.69 -10.03 8.25
CA LEU A 130 5.90 -11.24 8.43
C LEU A 130 5.54 -11.92 7.10
N GLN A 131 6.53 -12.08 6.23
CA GLN A 131 6.36 -12.56 4.86
C GLN A 131 5.64 -13.89 4.75
N HIS A 132 5.86 -14.80 5.71
CA HIS A 132 5.13 -16.07 5.75
C HIS A 132 3.60 -15.86 5.77
N ARG A 133 3.12 -14.81 6.47
CA ARG A 133 1.68 -14.48 6.46
C ARG A 133 1.24 -13.88 5.13
N VAL A 134 2.06 -12.97 4.57
CA VAL A 134 1.78 -12.40 3.24
C VAL A 134 1.66 -13.50 2.20
N ILE A 135 2.57 -14.49 2.25
CA ILE A 135 2.55 -15.67 1.38
C ILE A 135 1.27 -16.50 1.59
N ASN A 136 0.93 -16.80 2.85
CA ASN A 136 -0.29 -17.57 3.17
C ASN A 136 -1.54 -16.85 2.65
N THR A 137 -1.63 -15.55 2.90
CA THR A 137 -2.73 -14.70 2.41
C THR A 137 -2.81 -14.71 0.88
N ALA A 138 -1.68 -14.60 0.20
CA ALA A 138 -1.60 -14.62 -1.25
C ALA A 138 -2.02 -15.97 -1.85
N SER A 139 -1.61 -17.06 -1.21
CA SER A 139 -1.98 -18.42 -1.64
C SER A 139 -3.48 -18.64 -1.61
N LEU A 140 -4.20 -18.04 -0.66
CA LEU A 140 -5.66 -18.10 -0.58
C LEU A 140 -6.33 -17.39 -1.77
N LEU A 141 -5.70 -16.35 -2.31
CA LEU A 141 -6.21 -15.54 -3.43
C LEU A 141 -5.84 -16.11 -4.81
N LYS A 142 -5.13 -17.25 -4.88
CA LYS A 142 -4.88 -18.04 -6.09
C LYS A 142 -4.44 -17.21 -7.31
N GLY A 143 -3.48 -16.28 -7.12
CA GLY A 143 -2.94 -15.46 -8.20
C GLY A 143 -3.74 -14.19 -8.52
N SER A 144 -4.93 -14.00 -7.97
CA SER A 144 -5.71 -12.76 -8.19
C SER A 144 -5.07 -11.51 -7.58
N TRP A 145 -4.16 -11.68 -6.60
CA TRP A 145 -3.45 -10.57 -5.97
C TRP A 145 -2.12 -10.31 -6.65
N VAL A 146 -1.99 -9.13 -7.30
CA VAL A 146 -0.71 -8.63 -7.84
C VAL A 146 0.13 -8.09 -6.69
N ILE A 147 1.22 -8.80 -6.35
CA ILE A 147 2.00 -8.49 -5.16
C ILE A 147 3.21 -7.64 -5.50
N GLY A 148 3.29 -6.48 -4.84
CA GLY A 148 4.45 -5.62 -4.89
C GLY A 148 5.34 -5.77 -3.66
N SER A 149 6.65 -5.81 -3.87
CA SER A 149 7.63 -5.68 -2.80
C SER A 149 8.45 -4.42 -2.98
N ALA A 150 7.99 -3.36 -2.36
CA ALA A 150 8.60 -2.03 -2.46
C ALA A 150 9.92 -1.99 -1.66
N ILE A 151 11.06 -2.15 -2.32
CA ILE A 151 12.38 -2.04 -1.68
C ILE A 151 12.82 -0.59 -1.50
N GLN A 152 12.34 0.33 -2.34
CA GLN A 152 12.64 1.76 -2.39
C GLN A 152 14.10 2.11 -2.73
N SER A 153 15.06 1.43 -2.15
CA SER A 153 16.49 1.45 -2.42
C SER A 153 17.10 0.13 -1.95
N SER A 154 18.21 -0.31 -2.55
CA SER A 154 19.02 -1.42 -2.06
C SER A 154 20.19 -0.96 -1.17
N ASP A 155 20.47 0.36 -1.14
CA ASP A 155 21.57 0.92 -0.35
C ASP A 155 21.19 1.02 1.14
N PRO A 156 21.97 0.40 2.05
CA PRO A 156 21.66 0.40 3.48
C PRO A 156 21.70 1.78 4.14
N GLU A 157 22.55 2.68 3.66
CA GLU A 157 22.67 4.03 4.20
C GLU A 157 21.45 4.87 3.81
N VAL A 158 21.04 4.80 2.55
CA VAL A 158 19.83 5.45 2.06
C VAL A 158 18.60 4.95 2.85
N LEU A 159 18.48 3.64 3.05
CA LEU A 159 17.39 3.05 3.82
C LEU A 159 17.39 3.52 5.29
N LYS A 160 18.58 3.60 5.91
CA LYS A 160 18.74 4.14 7.26
C LYS A 160 18.30 5.60 7.35
N ASN A 161 18.69 6.42 6.38
CA ASN A 161 18.36 7.85 6.32
C ASN A 161 16.84 8.07 6.21
N VAL A 162 16.14 7.18 5.55
CA VAL A 162 14.67 7.24 5.42
C VAL A 162 13.91 6.39 6.44
N LYS A 163 14.59 5.91 7.47
CA LYS A 163 13.99 5.10 8.57
C LYS A 163 13.24 3.86 8.05
N ARG A 164 13.78 3.21 7.03
CA ARG A 164 13.16 2.04 6.42
C ARG A 164 14.02 0.80 6.61
N ALA A 165 13.45 -0.24 7.20
CA ALA A 165 14.01 -1.58 7.16
C ALA A 165 13.44 -2.32 5.94
N ASN A 166 14.31 -2.86 5.10
CA ASN A 166 13.90 -3.75 4.02
C ASN A 166 13.89 -5.20 4.47
N ILE A 167 13.22 -6.02 3.68
CA ILE A 167 13.30 -7.46 3.73
C ILE A 167 14.76 -7.87 3.45
N LYS A 168 15.29 -8.86 4.19
CA LYS A 168 16.60 -9.42 3.90
C LYS A 168 16.63 -10.01 2.49
N VAL A 169 17.69 -9.78 1.75
CA VAL A 169 17.82 -10.15 0.32
C VAL A 169 17.42 -11.59 0.03
N GLY A 170 17.90 -12.56 0.80
CA GLY A 170 17.54 -13.98 0.60
C GLY A 170 16.06 -14.29 0.85
N ALA A 171 15.45 -13.65 1.84
CA ALA A 171 14.03 -13.80 2.11
C ALA A 171 13.15 -13.17 1.01
N TYR A 172 13.62 -12.10 0.39
CA TYR A 172 12.96 -11.47 -0.73
C TYR A 172 12.95 -12.38 -1.98
N GLN A 173 14.07 -12.99 -2.28
CA GLN A 173 14.20 -13.88 -3.42
C GLN A 173 13.34 -15.13 -3.27
N SER A 174 13.36 -15.78 -2.09
CA SER A 174 12.49 -16.92 -1.79
C SER A 174 11.00 -16.55 -1.85
N PHE A 175 10.64 -15.34 -1.44
CA PHE A 175 9.28 -14.82 -1.57
C PHE A 175 8.84 -14.71 -3.05
N LEU A 176 9.69 -14.15 -3.91
CA LEU A 176 9.37 -14.00 -5.33
C LEU A 176 9.31 -15.35 -6.05
N GLU A 177 10.24 -16.27 -5.77
CA GLU A 177 10.24 -17.62 -6.31
C GLU A 177 8.94 -18.36 -5.98
N LEU A 178 8.50 -18.25 -4.72
CA LEU A 178 7.25 -18.84 -4.29
C LEU A 178 6.04 -18.18 -4.98
N MET A 179 6.00 -16.85 -5.06
CA MET A 179 4.92 -16.15 -5.73
C MET A 179 4.81 -16.52 -7.21
N ASN A 180 5.94 -16.61 -7.91
CA ASN A 180 5.98 -17.04 -9.30
C ASN A 180 5.59 -18.53 -9.48
N SER A 181 5.70 -19.34 -8.43
CA SER A 181 5.29 -20.76 -8.45
C SER A 181 3.81 -20.99 -8.17
N LEU A 182 3.13 -20.05 -7.49
CA LEU A 182 1.73 -20.19 -7.09
C LEU A 182 0.76 -20.10 -8.26
N ASP A 183 1.07 -19.26 -9.23
CA ASP A 183 0.30 -19.14 -10.48
C ASP A 183 1.19 -18.60 -11.59
N LYS A 184 1.10 -19.20 -12.79
CA LYS A 184 1.81 -18.72 -13.99
C LYS A 184 1.37 -17.31 -14.43
N ASN A 185 0.21 -16.87 -13.98
CA ASN A 185 -0.32 -15.52 -14.22
C ASN A 185 -0.04 -14.56 -13.08
N ALA A 186 0.55 -15.02 -11.97
CA ALA A 186 0.92 -14.15 -10.86
C ALA A 186 1.92 -13.11 -11.36
N SER A 187 1.60 -11.83 -11.13
CA SER A 187 2.48 -10.73 -11.50
C SER A 187 3.09 -10.10 -10.26
N THR A 188 4.41 -9.99 -10.27
CA THR A 188 5.17 -9.38 -9.18
C THR A 188 5.83 -8.08 -9.63
N PHE A 189 5.95 -7.12 -8.73
CA PHE A 189 6.66 -5.88 -9.01
C PHE A 189 7.49 -5.41 -7.83
N SER A 190 8.49 -4.58 -8.13
CA SER A 190 9.23 -3.83 -7.11
C SER A 190 9.08 -2.33 -7.34
N GLU A 191 9.18 -1.57 -6.26
CA GLU A 191 9.13 -0.11 -6.30
C GLU A 191 10.43 0.47 -5.79
N ILE A 192 10.95 1.47 -6.53
CA ILE A 192 12.19 2.19 -6.22
C ILE A 192 11.91 3.69 -6.27
N ILE A 193 12.49 4.43 -5.34
CA ILE A 193 12.35 5.89 -5.27
C ILE A 193 13.69 6.53 -5.61
N LEU A 194 13.71 7.34 -6.65
CA LEU A 194 14.85 8.17 -7.06
C LEU A 194 14.96 9.40 -6.17
N GLY A 195 16.15 9.69 -5.67
CA GLY A 195 16.47 10.92 -4.98
C GLY A 195 16.09 10.93 -3.50
N LEU A 196 16.13 9.79 -2.84
CA LEU A 196 16.02 9.68 -1.39
C LEU A 196 17.22 10.34 -0.68
N PRO A 197 17.12 10.74 0.59
CA PRO A 197 18.21 11.30 1.39
C PRO A 197 19.48 10.45 1.38
N GLY A 198 20.58 11.01 0.88
CA GLY A 198 21.87 10.30 0.76
C GLY A 198 22.00 9.39 -0.47
N ASP A 199 21.02 9.41 -1.37
CA ASP A 199 21.07 8.69 -2.65
C ASP A 199 22.07 9.36 -3.64
N SER A 200 22.52 8.58 -4.59
CA SER A 200 23.35 9.03 -5.71
C SER A 200 22.97 8.28 -6.99
N LYS A 201 23.41 8.79 -8.13
CA LYS A 201 23.20 8.10 -9.41
C LYS A 201 23.70 6.64 -9.38
N ALA A 202 24.87 6.39 -8.79
CA ALA A 202 25.44 5.04 -8.69
C ALA A 202 24.55 4.13 -7.81
N LYS A 203 24.22 4.56 -6.58
CA LYS A 203 23.37 3.82 -5.65
C LYS A 203 21.98 3.53 -6.23
N HIS A 204 21.42 4.51 -6.96
CA HIS A 204 20.12 4.35 -7.61
C HIS A 204 20.18 3.30 -8.73
N LEU A 205 21.22 3.34 -9.58
CA LEU A 205 21.42 2.33 -10.64
C LEU A 205 21.61 0.93 -10.05
N GLU A 206 22.38 0.79 -8.98
CA GLU A 206 22.53 -0.48 -8.25
C GLU A 206 21.18 -0.98 -7.71
N SER A 207 20.36 -0.08 -7.18
CA SER A 207 19.00 -0.43 -6.71
C SER A 207 18.11 -0.93 -7.84
N LEU A 208 18.19 -0.31 -9.02
CA LEU A 208 17.47 -0.77 -10.22
C LEU A 208 17.97 -2.14 -10.69
N GLN A 209 19.30 -2.31 -10.77
CA GLN A 209 19.92 -3.59 -11.15
C GLN A 209 19.52 -4.71 -10.17
N HIS A 210 19.52 -4.40 -8.86
CA HIS A 210 19.10 -5.35 -7.83
C HIS A 210 17.62 -5.74 -8.00
N ALA A 211 16.73 -4.80 -8.27
CA ALA A 211 15.33 -5.10 -8.50
C ALA A 211 15.11 -5.96 -9.74
N VAL A 212 15.79 -5.66 -10.85
CA VAL A 212 15.72 -6.47 -12.07
C VAL A 212 16.28 -7.87 -11.84
N ALA A 213 17.43 -7.98 -11.19
CA ALA A 213 18.09 -9.26 -10.89
C ALA A 213 17.27 -10.14 -9.92
N SER A 214 16.35 -9.56 -9.15
CA SER A 214 15.48 -10.30 -8.24
C SER A 214 14.37 -11.10 -8.94
N GLY A 215 14.16 -10.90 -10.26
CA GLY A 215 13.20 -11.67 -11.04
C GLY A 215 11.76 -11.16 -10.94
N VAL A 216 11.52 -9.91 -10.53
CA VAL A 216 10.18 -9.30 -10.61
C VAL A 216 9.77 -9.09 -12.08
N ASN A 217 8.47 -9.18 -12.35
CA ASN A 217 7.94 -8.99 -13.71
C ASN A 217 8.12 -7.53 -14.18
N PHE A 218 8.03 -6.56 -13.28
CA PHE A 218 8.27 -5.16 -13.61
C PHE A 218 8.75 -4.33 -12.41
N VAL A 219 9.44 -3.25 -12.70
CA VAL A 219 9.94 -2.29 -11.71
C VAL A 219 9.22 -0.96 -11.92
N LYS A 220 8.60 -0.46 -10.85
CA LYS A 220 8.02 0.89 -10.80
C LYS A 220 9.04 1.84 -10.20
N GLN A 221 9.34 2.90 -10.93
CA GLN A 221 10.24 3.96 -10.45
C GLN A 221 9.45 5.22 -10.13
N TYR A 222 9.61 5.70 -8.92
CA TYR A 222 9.03 6.95 -8.46
C TYR A 222 10.12 7.98 -8.17
N GLN A 223 9.77 9.26 -8.23
CA GLN A 223 10.63 10.33 -7.74
C GLN A 223 10.30 10.62 -6.29
N ALA A 224 11.30 10.91 -5.46
CA ALA A 224 11.08 11.37 -4.11
C ALA A 224 10.26 12.67 -4.11
N MET A 225 9.16 12.65 -3.40
CA MET A 225 8.30 13.82 -3.20
C MET A 225 8.42 14.31 -1.76
N LEU A 226 8.68 15.60 -1.59
CA LEU A 226 8.72 16.23 -0.27
C LEU A 226 7.27 16.54 0.17
N LEU A 227 6.58 15.53 0.66
CA LEU A 227 5.19 15.65 1.12
C LEU A 227 5.13 16.45 2.41
N LEU A 228 4.26 17.45 2.45
CA LEU A 228 4.08 18.30 3.62
C LEU A 228 3.75 17.49 4.88
N GLY A 229 4.40 17.83 5.98
CA GLY A 229 4.24 17.15 7.26
C GLY A 229 5.10 15.91 7.44
N THR A 230 5.75 15.40 6.39
CA THR A 230 6.69 14.27 6.52
C THR A 230 8.04 14.71 7.08
N ASP A 231 8.73 13.79 7.74
CA ASP A 231 10.07 14.06 8.29
C ASP A 231 11.09 14.40 7.18
N MET A 232 10.98 13.74 6.01
CA MET A 232 11.81 14.04 4.85
C MET A 232 11.62 15.47 4.33
N ALA A 233 10.42 16.03 4.43
CA ALA A 233 10.12 17.39 3.99
C ALA A 233 10.48 18.46 5.04
N SER A 234 10.90 18.07 6.24
CA SER A 234 11.26 19.01 7.31
C SER A 234 12.46 19.88 6.92
N PRO A 235 12.53 21.15 7.38
CA PRO A 235 13.68 22.02 7.12
C PRO A 235 15.00 21.38 7.52
N ALA A 236 15.06 20.73 8.67
CA ALA A 236 16.26 20.06 9.18
C ALA A 236 16.74 18.92 8.27
N THR A 237 15.84 18.08 7.77
CA THR A 237 16.20 16.99 6.85
C THR A 237 16.64 17.56 5.50
N ARG A 238 15.95 18.57 4.99
CA ARG A 238 16.30 19.24 3.74
C ARG A 238 17.69 19.86 3.79
N GLU A 239 18.00 20.57 4.86
CA GLU A 239 19.32 21.18 5.08
C GLU A 239 20.40 20.09 5.20
N LYS A 240 20.19 19.09 6.05
CA LYS A 240 21.14 17.99 6.29
C LYS A 240 21.56 17.25 5.01
N PHE A 241 20.62 17.02 4.09
CA PHE A 241 20.86 16.23 2.88
C PHE A 241 20.90 17.07 1.60
N GLY A 242 20.85 18.40 1.70
CA GLY A 242 20.86 19.30 0.56
C GLY A 242 19.69 19.11 -0.39
N LEU A 243 18.49 18.77 0.13
CA LEU A 243 17.33 18.46 -0.69
C LEU A 243 16.72 19.72 -1.29
N VAL A 244 16.82 19.84 -2.62
CA VAL A 244 16.26 20.97 -3.38
C VAL A 244 15.00 20.53 -4.12
N SER A 245 13.88 21.20 -3.86
CA SER A 245 12.64 20.95 -4.58
C SER A 245 12.71 21.52 -5.98
N LYS A 246 12.30 20.71 -6.96
CA LYS A 246 12.06 21.14 -8.33
C LYS A 246 10.63 20.77 -8.71
N PHE A 247 10.01 21.61 -9.52
CA PHE A 247 8.66 21.37 -10.01
C PHE A 247 8.73 21.06 -11.50
N ARG A 248 7.89 20.14 -11.93
CA ARG A 248 7.65 19.86 -13.35
C ARG A 248 6.15 19.81 -13.60
N ILE A 249 5.77 20.14 -14.82
CA ILE A 249 4.40 19.88 -15.27
C ILE A 249 4.23 18.36 -15.36
N MET A 250 3.30 17.83 -14.57
CA MET A 250 2.83 16.47 -14.77
C MET A 250 1.79 16.49 -15.86
N ALA A 251 1.93 15.63 -16.87
CA ALA A 251 0.83 15.39 -17.80
C ALA A 251 -0.38 14.98 -16.97
N GLY A 252 -1.38 15.85 -16.88
CA GLY A 252 -2.56 15.61 -16.07
C GLY A 252 -3.30 14.41 -16.65
N GLY A 253 -3.40 13.34 -15.91
CA GLY A 253 -4.49 12.43 -16.08
C GLY A 253 -5.75 13.16 -15.62
N ILE A 254 -6.59 13.55 -16.54
CA ILE A 254 -7.97 13.91 -16.27
C ILE A 254 -8.75 12.60 -16.16
#